data_310e5e29aaf46ad595bd2fe0af1eae48
#
_entry.id   310e5e29aaf46ad595bd2fe0af1eae48
#
_cell.length_a   1.000
_cell.length_b   1.000
_cell.length_c   1.000
_cell.angle_alpha   90.00
_cell.angle_beta   90.00
_cell.angle_gamma   90.00
#
_symmetry.space_group_name_H-M   'P 1'
#
loop_
_entity.id
_entity.type
_entity.pdbx_description
1 polymer ?
#
loop_
_entity_poly.entity_id
_entity_poly.type
_entity_poly.pdbx_seq_one_letter_code
_entity_poly.pdbx_strand_id
1 'polypeptide(L)' 'MENLPQYLTEKQTAELTGRALSTLRNERSKGIGLPYYKIGRSVRYSVDDIVQWMETKKIMTRQQ' A
#
# COMPACT_ATOMS: atom_id res chain seq x y z
N MET A 1 -20.02 4.10 13.30
CA MET A 1 -19.50 4.14 12.56
C MET A 1 -18.83 3.08 12.21
N GLU A 2 -18.63 2.77 11.47
CA GLU A 2 -18.01 1.87 11.14
C GLU A 2 -16.76 2.11 11.07
N ASN A 3 -15.99 1.45 11.46
CA ASN A 3 -14.62 1.68 11.47
C ASN A 3 -13.97 0.89 10.41
N LEU A 4 -13.34 1.58 9.51
CA LEU A 4 -12.53 0.91 8.53
C LEU A 4 -11.23 0.51 9.19
N PRO A 5 -10.65 -0.63 8.82
CA PRO A 5 -9.34 -0.98 9.31
C PRO A 5 -8.34 0.09 8.88
N GLN A 6 -7.49 0.51 9.81
CA GLN A 6 -6.46 1.47 9.50
C GLN A 6 -5.19 0.81 9.01
N TYR A 7 -5.04 -0.46 9.30
CA TYR A 7 -3.86 -1.22 8.91
C TYR A 7 -4.31 -2.46 8.17
N LEU A 8 -3.68 -2.74 7.06
CA LEU A 8 -4.05 -3.84 6.20
C LEU A 8 -2.94 -4.86 6.13
N THR A 9 -3.33 -6.11 5.93
CA THR A 9 -2.35 -7.15 5.63
C THR A 9 -1.78 -6.90 4.24
N GLU A 10 -0.68 -7.57 3.92
CA GLU A 10 -0.11 -7.43 2.58
C GLU A 10 -1.08 -7.92 1.51
N LYS A 11 -1.86 -8.94 1.81
CA LYS A 11 -2.83 -9.44 0.83
C LYS A 11 -3.94 -8.42 0.60
N GLN A 12 -4.45 -7.83 1.68
CA GLN A 12 -5.47 -6.80 1.56
C GLN A 12 -4.94 -5.59 0.81
N THR A 13 -3.68 -5.24 1.06
CA THR A 13 -3.05 -4.12 0.38
C THR A 13 -2.91 -4.40 -1.11
N ALA A 14 -2.52 -5.62 -1.46
CA ALA A 14 -2.41 -6.00 -2.87
C ALA A 14 -3.76 -5.86 -3.56
N GLU A 15 -4.82 -6.30 -2.90
CA GLU A 15 -6.16 -6.20 -3.47
C GLU A 15 -6.60 -4.76 -3.62
N LEU A 16 -6.34 -3.95 -2.60
CA LEU A 16 -6.76 -2.55 -2.63
C LEU A 16 -6.04 -1.76 -3.71
N THR A 17 -4.75 -1.99 -3.85
CA THR A 17 -3.93 -1.23 -4.80
C THR A 17 -3.92 -1.84 -6.19
N GLY A 18 -4.41 -3.06 -6.34
CA GLY A 18 -4.36 -3.74 -7.62
C GLY A 18 -2.98 -4.23 -7.99
N ARG A 19 -2.06 -4.27 -7.02
CA ARG A 19 -0.70 -4.71 -7.27
C ARG A 19 -0.55 -6.17 -6.87
N ALA A 20 0.34 -6.86 -7.54
CA ALA A 20 0.58 -8.26 -7.21
C ALA A 20 1.25 -8.36 -5.84
N LEU A 21 0.90 -9.39 -5.10
CA LEU A 21 1.50 -9.62 -3.79
C LEU A 21 3.01 -9.80 -3.92
N SER A 22 3.44 -10.49 -4.97
CA SER A 22 4.88 -10.69 -5.19
C SER A 22 5.59 -9.37 -5.43
N THR A 23 4.92 -8.42 -6.09
CA THR A 23 5.50 -7.10 -6.33
C THR A 23 5.68 -6.36 -5.01
N LEU A 24 4.67 -6.41 -4.15
CA LEU A 24 4.78 -5.76 -2.84
C LEU A 24 5.95 -6.33 -2.05
N ARG A 25 6.08 -7.64 -2.05
CA ARG A 25 7.15 -8.31 -1.31
C ARG A 25 8.51 -7.98 -1.88
N ASN A 26 8.61 -7.93 -3.20
CA ASN A 26 9.85 -7.63 -3.85
C ASN A 26 10.30 -6.20 -3.55
N GLU A 27 9.36 -5.25 -3.62
CA GLU A 27 9.68 -3.86 -3.32
C GLU A 27 10.08 -3.69 -1.87
N ARG A 28 9.37 -4.37 -0.97
CA ARG A 28 9.70 -4.29 0.45
C ARG A 28 11.12 -4.82 0.69
N SER A 29 11.44 -5.91 0.03
CA SER A 29 12.77 -6.50 0.16
C SER A 29 13.85 -5.54 -0.32
N LYS A 30 13.55 -4.71 -1.30
CA LYS A 30 14.48 -3.73 -1.85
C LYS A 30 14.46 -2.41 -1.09
N GLY A 31 13.55 -2.27 -0.15
CA GLY A 31 13.43 -1.03 0.61
C GLY A 31 12.80 0.09 -0.18
N ILE A 32 11.97 -0.24 -1.15
CA ILE A 32 11.27 0.75 -1.96
C ILE A 32 9.78 0.45 -1.93
N GLY A 33 9.00 1.30 -2.56
CA GLY A 33 7.56 1.10 -2.65
C GLY A 33 6.85 1.64 -1.43
N LEU A 34 5.76 0.97 -1.06
CA LEU A 34 4.92 1.44 0.04
C LEU A 34 5.60 1.33 1.39
N PRO A 35 5.47 2.35 2.23
CA PRO A 35 5.89 2.21 3.63
C PRO A 35 5.10 1.09 4.29
N TYR A 36 5.69 0.47 5.28
CA TYR A 36 5.02 -0.62 5.97
C TYR A 36 5.49 -0.70 7.41
N TYR A 37 4.72 -1.45 8.20
CA TYR A 37 5.06 -1.74 9.58
C TYR A 37 5.36 -3.20 9.71
N LYS A 38 6.39 -3.52 10.44
CA LYS A 38 6.69 -4.92 10.73
C LYS A 38 6.55 -5.11 12.22
N ILE A 39 5.60 -5.95 12.60
CA ILE A 39 5.31 -6.23 13.99
C ILE A 39 5.56 -7.71 14.20
N GLY A 40 6.71 -8.04 14.79
CA GLY A 40 7.13 -9.42 14.86
C GLY A 40 7.32 -9.95 13.45
N ARG A 41 6.54 -10.97 13.09
CA ARG A 41 6.60 -11.54 11.75
C ARG A 41 5.51 -11.01 10.84
N SER A 42 4.68 -10.13 11.38
CA SER A 42 3.53 -9.65 10.63
C SER A 42 3.89 -8.36 9.92
N VAL A 43 3.43 -8.24 8.69
CA VAL A 43 3.59 -7.02 7.90
C VAL A 43 2.23 -6.37 7.79
N ARG A 44 2.19 -5.06 8.02
CA ARG A 44 0.96 -4.29 7.90
C ARG A 44 1.25 -3.02 7.15
N TYR A 45 0.25 -2.55 6.41
CA TYR A 45 0.33 -1.31 5.66
C TYR A 45 -0.74 -0.37 6.19
N SER A 46 -0.37 0.87 6.41
CA SER A 46 -1.34 1.88 6.86
C SER A 46 -2.16 2.35 5.67
N VAL A 47 -3.47 2.45 5.86
CA VAL A 47 -4.35 2.99 4.81
C VAL A 47 -3.92 4.40 4.45
N ASP A 48 -3.58 5.22 5.45
CA ASP A 48 -3.13 6.58 5.18
C ASP A 48 -1.89 6.61 4.32
N ASP A 49 -0.93 5.74 4.62
CA ASP A 49 0.30 5.67 3.82
C ASP A 49 0.00 5.22 2.40
N ILE A 50 -0.93 4.28 2.25
CA ILE A 50 -1.31 3.80 0.92
C ILE A 50 -1.90 4.95 0.11
N VAL A 51 -2.81 5.71 0.72
CA VAL A 51 -3.45 6.83 0.04
C VAL A 51 -2.39 7.86 -0.39
N GLN A 52 -1.49 8.21 0.52
CA GLN A 52 -0.45 9.19 0.20
C GLN A 52 0.45 8.68 -0.93
N TRP A 53 0.82 7.42 -0.86
CA TRP A 53 1.67 6.84 -1.89
C TRP A 53 0.98 6.85 -3.24
N MET A 54 -0.31 6.51 -3.25
CA MET A 54 -1.09 6.52 -4.49
C MET A 54 -1.14 7.92 -5.08
N GLU A 55 -1.26 8.94 -4.22
CA GLU A 55 -1.31 10.30 -4.71
C GLU A 55 0.01 10.70 -5.38
N THR A 56 1.12 10.17 -4.94
CA THR A 56 2.41 10.48 -5.59
C THR A 56 2.51 9.87 -6.98
N LYS A 57 1.64 8.89 -7.27
CA LYS A 57 1.65 8.23 -8.58
C LYS A 57 0.58 8.77 -9.51
N LYS A 58 -0.15 9.74 -9.04
CA LYS A 58 -1.21 10.33 -9.83
C LYS A 58 -0.64 11.05 -11.04
N ILE A 59 -1.22 10.79 -12.18
CA ILE A 59 -0.80 11.44 -13.41
C ILE A 59 -1.90 12.39 -13.82
N MET A 60 -1.56 13.66 -13.90
CA MET A 60 -2.51 14.67 -14.35
C MET A 60 -2.56 14.64 -15.86
N THR A 61 -3.77 14.43 -16.38
CA THR A 61 -3.92 14.42 -17.83
C THR A 61 -4.51 15.74 -18.28
N ARG A 62 -4.21 16.06 -19.51
CA ARG A 62 -4.75 17.29 -20.08
C ARG A 62 -6.21 17.05 -20.44
N GLN A 63 -7.03 18.02 -20.12
CA GLN A 63 -8.42 17.97 -20.53
C GLN A 63 -8.53 18.37 -21.98
N GLN A 64 -9.42 17.67 -22.67
CA GLN A 64 -9.67 17.95 -24.08
C GLN A 64 -10.90 18.79 -24.26
#